data_5bf3b08dd04edd892083eb89f5350446
#
_entry.id   5bf3b08dd04edd892083eb89f5350446
#
_cell.length_a   1.000
_cell.length_b   1.000
_cell.length_c   1.000
_cell.angle_alpha   90.00
_cell.angle_beta   90.00
_cell.angle_gamma   90.00
#
_symmetry.space_group_name_H-M   'P 1'
#
loop_
_entity.id
_entity.type
_entity.pdbx_description
1 polymer ?
#
loop_
_entity_poly.entity_id
_entity_poly.type
_entity_poly.pdbx_seq_one_letter_code
_entity_poly.pdbx_strand_id
1 'polypeptide(L)'
;IWGGSFLFMRIGVPVLGPAWLIQFRVGIAALFLLICAGWFRKPLQLRKYWRHYLILGCFTSALPFFLIAFAAKTLTASLLSVLNSSSPIFGAIISAVWLRNRVTRLTAAGLAMGVIGVIILVQGGIATRTDDWGMAVAAALLSTICYGISGTYVKASPKPVEPFSNAHGSMWAATVLIALTLPFFPAATEPSPGVWAAVAALGVLC
;
A
#
# COMPACT_ATOMS: atom_id res chain seq x y z
N ILE A 1 1.06 -5.11 -13.32
CA ILE A 1 0.32 -5.61 -12.17
C ILE A 1 -0.06 -4.42 -11.26
N TRP A 2 0.87 -3.64 -10.72
CA TRP A 2 0.57 -2.52 -9.81
C TRP A 2 -0.34 -1.44 -10.41
N GLY A 3 -0.20 -1.10 -11.69
CA GLY A 3 -1.09 -0.14 -12.35
C GLY A 3 -2.56 -0.58 -12.36
N GLY A 4 -2.81 -1.87 -12.53
CA GLY A 4 -4.16 -2.44 -12.44
C GLY A 4 -4.81 -2.30 -11.06
N SER A 5 -4.01 -2.32 -9.98
CA SER A 5 -4.52 -2.12 -8.63
C SER A 5 -5.27 -0.80 -8.46
N PHE A 6 -4.75 0.28 -9.03
CA PHE A 6 -5.38 1.61 -8.93
C PHE A 6 -6.70 1.67 -9.69
N LEU A 7 -6.78 0.97 -10.84
CA LEU A 7 -8.02 0.86 -11.61
C LEU A 7 -9.08 0.09 -10.81
N PHE A 8 -8.74 -1.08 -10.28
CA PHE A 8 -9.66 -1.88 -9.48
C PHE A 8 -10.10 -1.16 -8.20
N MET A 9 -9.20 -0.42 -7.53
CA MET A 9 -9.55 0.42 -6.39
C MET A 9 -10.55 1.51 -6.81
N ARG A 10 -10.36 2.15 -7.95
CA ARG A 10 -11.28 3.19 -8.45
C ARG A 10 -12.68 2.65 -8.74
N ILE A 11 -12.79 1.39 -9.15
CA ILE A 11 -14.08 0.71 -9.39
C ILE A 11 -14.72 0.32 -8.03
N GLY A 12 -13.96 -0.21 -7.10
CA GLY A 12 -14.49 -0.79 -5.86
C GLY A 12 -14.77 0.22 -4.75
N VAL A 13 -13.98 1.30 -4.65
CA VAL A 13 -14.09 2.30 -3.57
C VAL A 13 -15.46 2.99 -3.50
N PRO A 14 -16.10 3.42 -4.61
CA PRO A 14 -17.41 4.07 -4.55
C PRO A 14 -18.51 3.17 -3.99
N VAL A 15 -18.39 1.84 -4.16
CA VAL A 15 -19.41 0.85 -3.79
C VAL A 15 -19.18 0.32 -2.37
N LEU A 16 -17.95 -0.11 -2.07
CA LEU A 16 -17.60 -0.74 -0.80
C LEU A 16 -17.07 0.25 0.25
N GLY A 17 -16.60 1.40 -0.18
CA GLY A 17 -15.79 2.28 0.65
C GLY A 17 -14.35 1.77 0.82
N PRO A 18 -13.43 2.66 1.29
CA PRO A 18 -12.01 2.31 1.40
C PRO A 18 -11.73 1.14 2.34
N ALA A 19 -12.33 1.13 3.53
CA ALA A 19 -12.04 0.14 4.57
C ALA A 19 -12.44 -1.27 4.14
N TRP A 20 -13.67 -1.47 3.65
CA TRP A 20 -14.16 -2.77 3.22
C TRP A 20 -13.42 -3.29 1.98
N LEU A 21 -13.15 -2.40 1.00
CA LEU A 21 -12.39 -2.79 -0.17
C LEU A 21 -11.02 -3.36 0.20
N ILE A 22 -10.30 -2.63 1.09
CA ILE A 22 -8.97 -3.08 1.51
C ILE A 22 -9.04 -4.32 2.40
N GLN A 23 -10.08 -4.44 3.25
CA GLN A 23 -10.29 -5.65 4.05
C GLN A 23 -10.40 -6.89 3.16
N PHE A 24 -11.24 -6.84 2.13
CA PHE A 24 -11.38 -7.97 1.19
C PHE A 24 -10.09 -8.22 0.43
N ARG A 25 -9.41 -7.17 -0.04
CA ARG A 25 -8.13 -7.29 -0.74
C ARG A 25 -7.10 -8.05 0.09
N VAL A 26 -6.81 -7.57 1.32
CA VAL A 26 -5.78 -8.20 2.17
C VAL A 26 -6.21 -9.56 2.69
N GLY A 27 -7.51 -9.75 2.95
CA GLY A 27 -8.07 -11.03 3.37
C GLY A 27 -7.93 -12.10 2.29
N ILE A 28 -8.31 -11.78 1.04
CA ILE A 28 -8.14 -12.69 -0.10
C ILE A 28 -6.65 -13.01 -0.32
N ALA A 29 -5.78 -11.99 -0.27
CA ALA A 29 -4.34 -12.20 -0.39
C ALA A 29 -3.79 -13.09 0.73
N ALA A 30 -4.23 -12.89 1.98
CA ALA A 30 -3.82 -13.70 3.12
C ALA A 30 -4.26 -15.16 2.99
N LEU A 31 -5.51 -15.40 2.54
CA LEU A 31 -6.03 -16.73 2.27
C LEU A 31 -5.28 -17.41 1.11
N PHE A 32 -5.03 -16.70 0.03
CA PHE A 32 -4.25 -17.23 -1.08
C PHE A 32 -2.84 -17.63 -0.65
N LEU A 33 -2.16 -16.78 0.13
CA LEU A 33 -0.83 -17.07 0.65
C LEU A 33 -0.85 -18.22 1.67
N LEU A 34 -1.94 -18.41 2.42
CA LEU A 34 -2.12 -19.56 3.32
C LEU A 34 -2.18 -20.87 2.52
N ILE A 35 -2.92 -20.91 1.42
CA ILE A 35 -3.01 -22.08 0.53
C ILE A 35 -1.59 -22.37 -0.03
N CYS A 36 -0.89 -21.34 -0.52
CA CYS A 36 0.48 -21.48 -1.00
C CYS A 36 1.43 -21.97 0.10
N ALA A 37 1.30 -21.48 1.33
CA ALA A 37 2.11 -21.89 2.48
C ALA A 37 1.92 -23.38 2.80
N GLY A 38 0.67 -23.86 2.74
CA GLY A 38 0.35 -25.28 2.88
C GLY A 38 0.98 -26.14 1.78
N TRP A 39 0.87 -25.69 0.52
CA TRP A 39 1.45 -26.38 -0.64
C TRP A 39 2.99 -26.46 -0.56
N PHE A 40 3.64 -25.34 -0.27
CA PHE A 40 5.11 -25.28 -0.17
C PHE A 40 5.66 -25.70 1.20
N ARG A 41 4.80 -26.14 2.14
CA ARG A 41 5.17 -26.53 3.50
C ARG A 41 6.00 -25.47 4.24
N LYS A 42 5.67 -24.20 4.07
CA LYS A 42 6.37 -23.06 4.70
C LYS A 42 5.60 -22.55 5.92
N PRO A 43 5.99 -22.91 7.16
CA PRO A 43 5.26 -22.49 8.36
C PRO A 43 5.42 -21.00 8.61
N LEU A 44 4.30 -20.37 8.97
CA LEU A 44 4.26 -18.98 9.39
C LEU A 44 4.77 -18.81 10.83
N GLN A 45 5.95 -18.85 11.19
CA GLN A 45 6.48 -18.80 12.56
C GLN A 45 5.93 -17.60 13.39
N LEU A 46 4.61 -17.53 13.56
CA LEU A 46 3.86 -16.40 14.12
C LEU A 46 4.35 -16.05 15.53
N ARG A 47 4.51 -17.02 16.41
CA ARG A 47 5.00 -16.80 17.78
C ARG A 47 6.35 -16.08 17.84
N LYS A 48 7.23 -16.33 16.86
CA LYS A 48 8.59 -15.76 16.82
C LYS A 48 8.62 -14.36 16.21
N TYR A 49 7.77 -14.09 15.20
CA TYR A 49 7.85 -12.90 14.37
C TYR A 49 6.59 -12.01 14.40
N TRP A 50 5.66 -12.20 15.35
CA TRP A 50 4.38 -11.49 15.37
C TRP A 50 4.53 -9.95 15.38
N ARG A 51 5.49 -9.41 16.18
CA ARG A 51 5.77 -7.96 16.20
C ARG A 51 6.27 -7.46 14.86
N HIS A 52 7.14 -8.23 14.23
CA HIS A 52 7.67 -7.93 12.90
C HIS A 52 6.54 -7.91 11.85
N TYR A 53 5.66 -8.90 11.86
CA TYR A 53 4.52 -8.97 10.97
C TYR A 53 3.51 -7.84 11.23
N LEU A 54 3.28 -7.43 12.48
CA LEU A 54 2.42 -6.28 12.80
C LEU A 54 2.99 -4.98 12.23
N ILE A 55 4.28 -4.72 12.41
CA ILE A 55 4.94 -3.52 11.86
C ILE A 55 4.85 -3.55 10.33
N LEU A 56 5.20 -4.67 9.70
CA LEU A 56 5.11 -4.79 8.25
C LEU A 56 3.65 -4.70 7.77
N GLY A 57 2.71 -5.39 8.41
CA GLY A 57 1.30 -5.34 8.05
C GLY A 57 0.73 -3.93 8.13
N CYS A 58 1.14 -3.16 9.14
CA CYS A 58 0.76 -1.77 9.28
C CYS A 58 1.33 -0.90 8.15
N PHE A 59 2.66 -0.89 7.99
CA PHE A 59 3.34 0.06 7.09
C PHE A 59 3.48 -0.41 5.64
N THR A 60 3.34 -1.69 5.35
CA THR A 60 3.39 -2.21 3.96
C THR A 60 1.99 -2.35 3.36
N SER A 61 0.96 -2.59 4.18
CA SER A 61 -0.34 -3.00 3.66
C SER A 61 -1.50 -2.20 4.26
N ALA A 62 -1.74 -2.24 5.57
CA ALA A 62 -2.95 -1.67 6.16
C ALA A 62 -3.05 -0.16 5.91
N LEU A 63 -2.08 0.58 6.40
CA LEU A 63 -2.08 2.04 6.32
C LEU A 63 -1.92 2.56 4.89
N PRO A 64 -0.91 2.12 4.08
CA PRO A 64 -0.77 2.65 2.74
C PRO A 64 -1.94 2.28 1.83
N PHE A 65 -2.49 1.07 1.92
CA PHE A 65 -3.62 0.70 1.09
C PHE A 65 -4.88 1.49 1.46
N PHE A 66 -5.11 1.73 2.76
CA PHE A 66 -6.21 2.57 3.21
C PHE A 66 -6.06 4.01 2.69
N LEU A 67 -4.86 4.59 2.77
CA LEU A 67 -4.56 5.93 2.27
C LEU A 67 -4.75 6.04 0.76
N ILE A 68 -4.28 5.04 -0.01
CA ILE A 68 -4.49 4.98 -1.47
C ILE A 68 -5.98 4.83 -1.80
N ALA A 69 -6.70 3.96 -1.10
CA ALA A 69 -8.13 3.78 -1.32
C ALA A 69 -8.94 5.04 -0.95
N PHE A 70 -8.53 5.76 0.09
CA PHE A 70 -9.08 7.08 0.40
C PHE A 70 -8.80 8.08 -0.74
N ALA A 71 -7.56 8.17 -1.21
CA ALA A 71 -7.18 9.05 -2.31
C ALA A 71 -7.88 8.69 -3.63
N ALA A 72 -8.21 7.41 -3.86
CA ALA A 72 -8.92 6.93 -5.04
C ALA A 72 -10.38 7.42 -5.14
N LYS A 73 -10.94 7.99 -4.08
CA LYS A 73 -12.25 8.66 -4.15
C LYS A 73 -12.19 9.88 -5.06
N THR A 74 -11.07 10.60 -5.01
CA THR A 74 -10.90 11.91 -5.65
C THR A 74 -9.94 11.86 -6.84
N LEU A 75 -8.81 11.15 -6.70
CA LEU A 75 -7.76 11.12 -7.72
C LEU A 75 -8.03 10.05 -8.79
N THR A 76 -7.57 10.32 -10.02
CA THR A 76 -7.59 9.33 -11.09
C THR A 76 -6.59 8.20 -10.84
N ALA A 77 -6.83 7.02 -11.43
CA ALA A 77 -5.91 5.88 -11.33
C ALA A 77 -4.51 6.23 -11.87
N SER A 78 -4.43 7.03 -12.93
CA SER A 78 -3.17 7.47 -13.52
C SER A 78 -2.38 8.35 -12.55
N LEU A 79 -3.02 9.35 -11.92
CA LEU A 79 -2.36 10.23 -10.96
C LEU A 79 -1.92 9.46 -9.71
N LEU A 80 -2.75 8.55 -9.20
CA LEU A 80 -2.39 7.66 -8.09
C LEU A 80 -1.16 6.81 -8.42
N SER A 81 -1.13 6.22 -9.63
CA SER A 81 0.01 5.41 -10.07
C SER A 81 1.30 6.22 -10.12
N VAL A 82 1.22 7.44 -10.65
CA VAL A 82 2.38 8.34 -10.72
C VAL A 82 2.84 8.80 -9.32
N LEU A 83 1.91 9.21 -8.45
CA LEU A 83 2.25 9.56 -7.06
C LEU A 83 2.87 8.37 -6.33
N ASN A 84 2.33 7.17 -6.53
CA ASN A 84 2.89 5.97 -5.91
C ASN A 84 4.29 5.62 -6.44
N SER A 85 4.62 6.00 -7.67
CA SER A 85 5.98 5.82 -8.23
C SER A 85 7.05 6.66 -7.52
N SER A 86 6.67 7.60 -6.66
CA SER A 86 7.59 8.34 -5.78
C SER A 86 8.08 7.51 -4.57
N SER A 87 7.56 6.30 -4.35
CA SER A 87 7.97 5.42 -3.23
C SER A 87 9.50 5.20 -3.14
N PRO A 88 10.25 5.00 -4.23
CA PRO A 88 11.70 4.89 -4.16
C PRO A 88 12.39 6.17 -3.66
N ILE A 89 11.82 7.36 -3.92
CA ILE A 89 12.35 8.63 -3.46
C ILE A 89 12.32 8.67 -1.94
N PHE A 90 11.14 8.45 -1.34
CA PHE A 90 11.00 8.41 0.12
C PHE A 90 11.78 7.26 0.74
N GLY A 91 11.80 6.08 0.09
CA GLY A 91 12.60 4.94 0.52
C GLY A 91 14.09 5.26 0.58
N ALA A 92 14.64 5.97 -0.39
CA ALA A 92 16.04 6.39 -0.40
C ALA A 92 16.33 7.41 0.70
N ILE A 93 15.48 8.43 0.88
CA ILE A 93 15.62 9.46 1.92
C ILE A 93 15.57 8.81 3.32
N ILE A 94 14.54 8.01 3.59
CA ILE A 94 14.37 7.34 4.89
C ILE A 94 15.53 6.39 5.17
N SER A 95 15.95 5.62 4.16
CA SER A 95 17.08 4.70 4.29
C SER A 95 18.40 5.45 4.56
N ALA A 96 18.62 6.58 3.91
CA ALA A 96 19.80 7.40 4.14
C ALA A 96 19.86 7.94 5.58
N VAL A 97 18.73 8.44 6.09
CA VAL A 97 18.63 8.97 7.45
C VAL A 97 18.72 7.85 8.51
N TRP A 98 17.92 6.80 8.34
CA TRP A 98 17.80 5.72 9.34
C TRP A 98 19.05 4.85 9.40
N LEU A 99 19.58 4.42 8.24
CA LEU A 99 20.75 3.56 8.14
C LEU A 99 22.07 4.35 8.11
N ARG A 100 21.99 5.69 8.14
CA ARG A 100 23.14 6.60 8.03
C ARG A 100 24.00 6.35 6.78
N ASN A 101 23.38 5.89 5.70
CA ASN A 101 24.06 5.64 4.44
C ASN A 101 24.32 6.94 3.69
N ARG A 102 25.50 7.06 3.09
CA ARG A 102 25.83 8.23 2.27
C ARG A 102 25.07 8.17 0.95
N VAL A 103 24.33 9.22 0.64
CA VAL A 103 23.69 9.38 -0.66
C VAL A 103 24.73 9.88 -1.67
N THR A 104 24.91 9.18 -2.78
CA THR A 104 25.84 9.64 -3.83
C THR A 104 25.26 10.87 -4.54
N ARG A 105 26.13 11.69 -5.15
CA ARG A 105 25.68 12.87 -5.91
C ARG A 105 24.71 12.51 -7.03
N LEU A 106 24.95 11.39 -7.70
CA LEU A 106 24.07 10.90 -8.77
C LEU A 106 22.68 10.51 -8.21
N THR A 107 22.65 9.80 -7.09
CA THR A 107 21.39 9.47 -6.40
C THR A 107 20.65 10.73 -5.96
N ALA A 108 21.35 11.70 -5.38
CA ALA A 108 20.74 12.97 -4.96
C ALA A 108 20.14 13.74 -6.16
N ALA A 109 20.84 13.80 -7.28
CA ALA A 109 20.33 14.41 -8.51
C ALA A 109 19.07 13.70 -9.03
N GLY A 110 19.07 12.36 -9.06
CA GLY A 110 17.90 11.57 -9.45
C GLY A 110 16.69 11.78 -8.53
N LEU A 111 16.92 11.84 -7.22
CA LEU A 111 15.87 12.16 -6.23
C LEU A 111 15.28 13.56 -6.45
N ALA A 112 16.14 14.58 -6.69
CA ALA A 112 15.69 15.94 -6.97
C ALA A 112 14.86 16.00 -8.25
N MET A 113 15.29 15.35 -9.33
CA MET A 113 14.52 15.26 -10.57
C MET A 113 13.17 14.56 -10.37
N GLY A 114 13.14 13.50 -9.58
CA GLY A 114 11.89 12.78 -9.24
C GLY A 114 10.92 13.67 -8.48
N VAL A 115 11.40 14.45 -7.49
CA VAL A 115 10.55 15.39 -6.75
C VAL A 115 10.01 16.49 -7.68
N ILE A 116 10.85 17.07 -8.56
CA ILE A 116 10.41 18.06 -9.55
C ILE A 116 9.33 17.47 -10.46
N GLY A 117 9.51 16.23 -10.94
CA GLY A 117 8.52 15.54 -11.77
C GLY A 117 7.17 15.38 -11.06
N VAL A 118 7.19 14.99 -9.79
CA VAL A 118 5.96 14.87 -8.98
C VAL A 118 5.28 16.24 -8.82
N ILE A 119 6.03 17.30 -8.55
CA ILE A 119 5.49 18.67 -8.43
C ILE A 119 4.80 19.11 -9.73
N ILE A 120 5.46 18.92 -10.88
CA ILE A 120 4.90 19.27 -12.19
C ILE A 120 3.59 18.53 -12.45
N LEU A 121 3.55 17.22 -12.16
CA LEU A 121 2.35 16.40 -12.37
C LEU A 121 1.21 16.80 -11.44
N VAL A 122 1.52 17.11 -10.19
CA VAL A 122 0.53 17.59 -9.22
C VAL A 122 -0.03 18.95 -9.66
N GLN A 123 0.81 19.83 -10.21
CA GLN A 123 0.36 21.12 -10.75
C GLN A 123 -0.50 20.97 -12.01
N GLY A 124 -0.18 20.02 -12.90
CA GLY A 124 -0.96 19.74 -14.11
C GLY A 124 -2.39 19.23 -13.83
N GLY A 125 -2.63 18.65 -12.65
CA GLY A 125 -3.97 18.20 -12.22
C GLY A 125 -4.88 19.30 -11.65
N ILE A 126 -4.45 20.56 -11.68
CA ILE A 126 -5.18 21.70 -11.07
C ILE A 126 -6.56 21.93 -11.69
N ALA A 127 -6.75 21.62 -12.96
CA ALA A 127 -8.00 21.87 -13.67
C ALA A 127 -9.21 21.04 -13.16
N THR A 128 -8.97 19.96 -12.37
CA THR A 128 -10.00 19.06 -11.84
C THR A 128 -10.04 19.08 -10.30
N ARG A 129 -9.58 20.16 -9.66
CA ARG A 129 -9.53 20.25 -8.19
C ARG A 129 -10.93 20.30 -7.60
N THR A 130 -11.19 19.38 -6.70
CA THR A 130 -12.26 19.45 -5.69
C THR A 130 -11.67 19.92 -4.35
N ASP A 131 -12.50 20.32 -3.42
CA ASP A 131 -12.05 20.76 -2.08
C ASP A 131 -11.15 19.71 -1.39
N ASP A 132 -11.43 18.42 -1.59
CA ASP A 132 -10.67 17.29 -1.01
C ASP A 132 -9.41 16.91 -1.77
N TRP A 133 -9.10 17.57 -2.90
CA TRP A 133 -7.99 17.15 -3.78
C TRP A 133 -6.63 17.20 -3.07
N GLY A 134 -6.37 18.26 -2.31
CA GLY A 134 -5.12 18.40 -1.56
C GLY A 134 -4.92 17.29 -0.53
N MET A 135 -5.99 16.93 0.18
CA MET A 135 -5.97 15.86 1.17
C MET A 135 -5.75 14.49 0.51
N ALA A 136 -6.35 14.26 -0.66
CA ALA A 136 -6.15 13.04 -1.42
C ALA A 136 -4.71 12.87 -1.92
N VAL A 137 -4.08 13.96 -2.41
CA VAL A 137 -2.65 13.96 -2.80
C VAL A 137 -1.76 13.70 -1.57
N ALA A 138 -2.02 14.38 -0.45
CA ALA A 138 -1.29 14.17 0.79
C ALA A 138 -1.40 12.72 1.28
N ALA A 139 -2.58 12.11 1.23
CA ALA A 139 -2.79 10.71 1.57
C ALA A 139 -2.00 9.77 0.63
N ALA A 140 -2.02 10.02 -0.69
CA ALA A 140 -1.24 9.24 -1.64
C ALA A 140 0.28 9.34 -1.38
N LEU A 141 0.80 10.51 -1.08
CA LEU A 141 2.21 10.70 -0.73
C LEU A 141 2.56 10.07 0.63
N LEU A 142 1.68 10.17 1.63
CA LEU A 142 1.88 9.53 2.93
C LEU A 142 1.96 8.00 2.79
N SER A 143 1.20 7.40 1.88
CA SER A 143 1.30 5.97 1.59
C SER A 143 2.70 5.58 1.08
N THR A 144 3.33 6.42 0.28
CA THR A 144 4.69 6.16 -0.23
C THR A 144 5.76 6.30 0.85
N ILE A 145 5.56 7.18 1.81
CA ILE A 145 6.39 7.29 3.02
C ILE A 145 6.28 5.99 3.84
N CYS A 146 5.08 5.44 4.02
CA CYS A 146 4.88 4.17 4.72
C CYS A 146 5.66 3.02 4.05
N TYR A 147 5.64 2.95 2.71
CA TYR A 147 6.47 1.98 1.97
C TYR A 147 7.97 2.21 2.19
N GLY A 148 8.42 3.45 2.23
CA GLY A 148 9.80 3.80 2.53
C GLY A 148 10.22 3.34 3.93
N ILE A 149 9.36 3.56 4.94
CA ILE A 149 9.57 3.11 6.32
C ILE A 149 9.66 1.59 6.37
N SER A 150 8.69 0.88 5.78
CA SER A 150 8.66 -0.58 5.84
C SER A 150 9.85 -1.22 5.12
N GLY A 151 10.21 -0.72 3.94
CA GLY A 151 11.38 -1.20 3.20
C GLY A 151 12.70 -0.98 3.95
N THR A 152 12.84 0.17 4.61
CA THR A 152 14.01 0.47 5.44
C THR A 152 14.04 -0.39 6.70
N TYR A 153 12.89 -0.58 7.34
CA TYR A 153 12.76 -1.46 8.51
C TYR A 153 13.20 -2.90 8.21
N VAL A 154 12.78 -3.46 7.05
CA VAL A 154 13.23 -4.80 6.64
C VAL A 154 14.74 -4.86 6.45
N LYS A 155 15.34 -3.84 5.85
CA LYS A 155 16.81 -3.76 5.66
C LYS A 155 17.55 -3.61 6.98
N ALA A 156 16.97 -2.88 7.94
CA ALA A 156 17.54 -2.66 9.27
C ALA A 156 17.38 -3.86 10.21
N SER A 157 16.52 -4.82 9.86
CA SER A 157 16.21 -5.96 10.74
C SER A 157 17.43 -6.87 10.92
N PRO A 158 17.86 -7.14 12.16
CA PRO A 158 19.03 -7.98 12.44
C PRO A 158 18.79 -9.47 12.15
N LYS A 159 17.53 -9.88 12.01
CA LYS A 159 17.11 -11.25 11.70
C LYS A 159 16.27 -11.23 10.43
N PRO A 160 16.87 -11.50 9.27
CA PRO A 160 16.14 -11.54 8.02
C PRO A 160 15.09 -12.65 8.07
N VAL A 161 13.84 -12.28 7.82
CA VAL A 161 12.72 -13.21 7.66
C VAL A 161 12.59 -13.49 6.16
N GLU A 162 12.29 -14.72 5.81
CA GLU A 162 12.11 -15.10 4.40
C GLU A 162 11.05 -14.22 3.73
N PRO A 163 11.26 -13.76 2.49
CA PRO A 163 10.34 -12.87 1.77
C PRO A 163 8.89 -13.39 1.71
N PHE A 164 8.71 -14.70 1.49
CA PHE A 164 7.38 -15.32 1.50
C PHE A 164 6.71 -15.20 2.86
N SER A 165 7.42 -15.46 3.95
CA SER A 165 6.89 -15.36 5.31
C SER A 165 6.58 -13.90 5.68
N ASN A 166 7.40 -12.93 5.19
CA ASN A 166 7.10 -11.51 5.33
C ASN A 166 5.79 -11.12 4.65
N ALA A 167 5.60 -11.53 3.40
CA ALA A 167 4.37 -11.26 2.66
C ALA A 167 3.16 -11.90 3.35
N HIS A 168 3.24 -13.20 3.65
CA HIS A 168 2.16 -13.95 4.31
C HIS A 168 1.81 -13.37 5.68
N GLY A 169 2.80 -13.17 6.54
CA GLY A 169 2.59 -12.64 7.89
C GLY A 169 2.07 -11.19 7.89
N SER A 170 2.58 -10.34 7.00
CA SER A 170 2.10 -8.96 6.88
C SER A 170 0.67 -8.86 6.38
N MET A 171 0.22 -9.75 5.45
CA MET A 171 -1.16 -9.76 4.99
C MET A 171 -2.13 -10.17 6.10
N TRP A 172 -1.81 -11.18 6.92
CA TRP A 172 -2.61 -11.53 8.09
C TRP A 172 -2.67 -10.40 9.11
N ALA A 173 -1.52 -9.77 9.40
CA ALA A 173 -1.46 -8.64 10.31
C ALA A 173 -2.31 -7.46 9.79
N ALA A 174 -2.21 -7.15 8.49
CA ALA A 174 -3.03 -6.11 7.87
C ALA A 174 -4.52 -6.44 7.93
N THR A 175 -4.90 -7.71 7.67
CA THR A 175 -6.30 -8.17 7.77
C THR A 175 -6.86 -7.92 9.17
N VAL A 176 -6.11 -8.25 10.22
CA VAL A 176 -6.53 -8.02 11.61
C VAL A 176 -6.61 -6.53 11.92
N LEU A 177 -5.60 -5.73 11.54
CA LEU A 177 -5.57 -4.30 11.79
C LEU A 177 -6.73 -3.57 11.13
N ILE A 178 -7.06 -3.91 9.87
CA ILE A 178 -8.17 -3.27 9.15
C ILE A 178 -9.51 -3.75 9.70
N ALA A 179 -9.65 -5.04 10.06
CA ALA A 179 -10.87 -5.56 10.66
C ALA A 179 -11.30 -4.77 11.90
N LEU A 180 -10.34 -4.32 12.72
CA LEU A 180 -10.59 -3.48 13.89
C LEU A 180 -11.16 -2.08 13.53
N THR A 181 -10.97 -1.62 12.31
CA THR A 181 -11.49 -0.32 11.85
C THR A 181 -12.87 -0.42 11.21
N LEU A 182 -13.30 -1.61 10.75
CA LEU A 182 -14.56 -1.80 10.02
C LEU A 182 -15.81 -1.27 10.74
N PRO A 183 -15.96 -1.41 12.08
CA PRO A 183 -17.13 -0.87 12.77
C PRO A 183 -17.32 0.64 12.62
N PHE A 184 -16.24 1.36 12.29
CA PHE A 184 -16.28 2.81 12.10
C PHE A 184 -16.56 3.22 10.65
N PHE A 185 -16.57 2.28 9.72
CA PHE A 185 -16.74 2.52 8.28
C PHE A 185 -17.80 1.57 7.71
N PRO A 186 -19.09 1.90 7.78
CA PRO A 186 -20.14 1.07 7.20
C PRO A 186 -19.94 0.89 5.69
N ALA A 187 -20.35 -0.26 5.17
CA ALA A 187 -20.36 -0.49 3.73
C ALA A 187 -21.35 0.46 3.05
N ALA A 188 -20.97 0.98 1.88
CA ALA A 188 -21.79 2.00 1.23
C ALA A 188 -23.03 1.40 0.52
N THR A 189 -22.86 0.30 -0.22
CA THR A 189 -23.93 -0.37 -0.99
C THR A 189 -23.61 -1.84 -1.24
N GLU A 190 -24.59 -2.62 -1.69
CA GLU A 190 -24.35 -4.00 -2.12
C GLU A 190 -23.55 -4.06 -3.42
N PRO A 191 -22.43 -4.81 -3.45
CA PRO A 191 -21.57 -4.88 -4.63
C PRO A 191 -22.16 -5.74 -5.73
N SER A 192 -22.11 -5.27 -6.98
CA SER A 192 -22.44 -6.07 -8.15
C SER A 192 -21.41 -7.18 -8.41
N PRO A 193 -21.74 -8.21 -9.21
CA PRO A 193 -20.78 -9.26 -9.57
C PRO A 193 -19.48 -8.75 -10.20
N GLY A 194 -19.56 -7.65 -10.98
CA GLY A 194 -18.38 -6.99 -11.56
C GLY A 194 -17.45 -6.37 -10.52
N VAL A 195 -18.01 -5.79 -9.46
CA VAL A 195 -17.22 -5.26 -8.32
C VAL A 195 -16.53 -6.40 -7.57
N TRP A 196 -17.22 -7.51 -7.34
CA TRP A 196 -16.61 -8.69 -6.71
C TRP A 196 -15.48 -9.29 -7.54
N ALA A 197 -15.65 -9.34 -8.88
CA ALA A 197 -14.56 -9.76 -9.77
C ALA A 197 -13.33 -8.82 -9.67
N ALA A 198 -13.55 -7.51 -9.61
CA ALA A 198 -12.49 -6.53 -9.43
C ALA A 198 -11.79 -6.70 -8.07
N VAL A 199 -12.52 -6.95 -7.00
CA VAL A 199 -11.98 -7.20 -5.65
C VAL A 199 -11.17 -8.49 -5.60
N ALA A 200 -11.66 -9.57 -6.21
CA ALA A 200 -10.94 -10.84 -6.31
C ALA A 200 -9.63 -10.68 -7.10
N ALA A 201 -9.70 -10.01 -8.26
CA ALA A 201 -8.52 -9.70 -9.06
C ALA A 201 -7.50 -8.85 -8.27
N LEU A 202 -7.98 -7.87 -7.51
CA LEU A 202 -7.14 -7.02 -6.66
C LEU A 202 -6.43 -7.82 -5.55
N GLY A 203 -7.11 -8.79 -4.94
CA GLY A 203 -6.56 -9.61 -3.86
C GLY A 203 -5.59 -10.70 -4.31
N VAL A 204 -5.78 -11.26 -5.52
CA VAL A 204 -4.97 -12.39 -6.03
C VAL A 204 -3.81 -11.89 -6.91
N LEU A 205 -4.05 -10.89 -7.76
CA LEU A 205 -3.11 -10.44 -8.79
C LEU A 205 -2.25 -9.25 -8.35
N CYS A 206 -2.67 -8.53 -7.33
CA CYS A 206 -2.07 -7.28 -6.89
C CYS A 206 -1.76 -7.25 -5.40
#